data_cdddd7d188ba32a78f98d1b97f105a35
#
_entry.id   cdddd7d188ba32a78f98d1b97f105a35
#
_cell.length_a   1.000
_cell.length_b   1.000
_cell.length_c   1.000
_cell.angle_alpha   90.00
_cell.angle_beta   90.00
_cell.angle_gamma   90.00
#
_symmetry.space_group_name_H-M   'P 1'
#
loop_
_entity.id
_entity.type
_entity.pdbx_description
1 polymer ?
#
loop_
_entity_poly.entity_id
_entity_poly.type
_entity_poly.pdbx_seq_one_letter_code
_entity_poly.pdbx_strand_id
1 'polypeptide(L)'
;MLRMHLQNWSIDTLNKYDVRLYKRAFKDLDSIYHYIAYNKLSPENAKGQVNRIKKAILDLDTFPQSHQDRLIGRYADKGYKQLLIDNYIAIFKIDENNKIVWVVTIQYYARRF
;
A
#
# COMPACT_ATOMS: atom_id res chain seq x y z
N MET A 1 16.71 19.81 -26.20
CA MET A 1 15.41 19.77 -26.66
C MET A 1 14.72 18.50 -26.31
N LEU A 2 14.58 17.61 -27.24
CA LEU A 2 14.04 16.28 -26.92
C LEU A 2 14.81 15.63 -25.81
N ARG A 3 16.11 15.85 -25.76
CA ARG A 3 16.97 15.28 -24.75
C ARG A 3 16.58 15.73 -23.35
N MET A 4 16.20 16.99 -23.18
CA MET A 4 15.79 17.49 -21.88
C MET A 4 14.48 16.86 -21.43
N HIS A 5 13.53 16.74 -22.33
CA HIS A 5 12.27 16.08 -22.02
C HIS A 5 12.48 14.62 -21.67
N LEU A 6 13.31 13.93 -22.44
CA LEU A 6 13.63 12.55 -22.18
C LEU A 6 14.32 12.38 -20.83
N GLN A 7 15.20 13.32 -20.49
CA GLN A 7 15.92 13.28 -19.22
C GLN A 7 14.98 13.40 -18.04
N ASN A 8 14.05 14.37 -18.09
CA ASN A 8 13.06 14.52 -17.02
C ASN A 8 12.14 13.32 -16.93
N TRP A 9 11.71 12.83 -18.07
CA TRP A 9 10.88 11.66 -18.13
C TRP A 9 11.59 10.42 -17.58
N SER A 10 12.87 10.28 -17.85
CA SER A 10 13.68 9.16 -17.35
C SER A 10 13.80 9.19 -15.85
N ILE A 11 13.97 10.37 -15.25
CA ILE A 11 14.05 10.49 -13.78
C ILE A 11 12.75 10.03 -13.14
N ASP A 12 11.61 10.47 -13.65
CA ASP A 12 10.32 10.05 -13.14
C ASP A 12 10.13 8.55 -13.29
N THR A 13 10.52 8.01 -14.43
CA THR A 13 10.41 6.56 -14.68
C THR A 13 11.30 5.76 -13.76
N LEU A 14 12.54 6.22 -13.53
CA LEU A 14 13.49 5.51 -12.68
C LEU A 14 13.05 5.47 -11.23
N ASN A 15 12.28 6.48 -10.78
CA ASN A 15 11.81 6.55 -9.41
C ASN A 15 10.46 5.88 -9.19
N LYS A 16 9.86 5.36 -10.24
CA LYS A 16 8.57 4.70 -10.13
C LYS A 16 8.72 3.20 -10.02
N TYR A 17 7.93 2.65 -9.11
CA TYR A 17 7.83 1.22 -8.88
C TYR A 17 6.49 0.74 -9.39
N ASP A 18 6.44 -0.52 -9.79
CA ASP A 18 5.20 -1.19 -10.11
C ASP A 18 4.61 -1.73 -8.80
N VAL A 19 3.39 -1.33 -8.48
CA VAL A 19 2.75 -1.75 -7.23
C VAL A 19 1.86 -2.94 -7.50
N ARG A 20 2.10 -4.03 -6.81
CA ARG A 20 1.35 -5.28 -6.96
C ARG A 20 0.89 -5.77 -5.59
N LEU A 21 -0.24 -6.44 -5.59
CA LEU A 21 -0.82 -7.01 -4.37
C LEU A 21 -0.76 -8.52 -4.42
N TYR A 22 -0.40 -9.11 -3.27
CA TYR A 22 -0.58 -10.54 -3.09
C TYR A 22 -2.08 -10.85 -3.07
N LYS A 23 -2.42 -12.07 -3.42
CA LYS A 23 -3.81 -12.55 -3.38
C LYS A 23 -4.44 -12.28 -2.03
N ARG A 24 -3.69 -12.47 -0.95
CA ARG A 24 -4.15 -12.18 0.41
C ARG A 24 -4.55 -10.72 0.58
N ALA A 25 -3.79 -9.79 0.02
CA ALA A 25 -4.11 -8.36 0.14
C ALA A 25 -5.41 -8.02 -0.57
N PHE A 26 -5.68 -8.62 -1.73
CA PHE A 26 -6.97 -8.48 -2.40
C PHE A 26 -8.11 -8.99 -1.55
N LYS A 27 -7.93 -10.16 -0.93
CA LYS A 27 -8.94 -10.73 -0.03
C LYS A 27 -9.17 -9.84 1.18
N ASP A 28 -8.11 -9.25 1.70
CA ASP A 28 -8.21 -8.33 2.83
C ASP A 28 -9.05 -7.11 2.47
N LEU A 29 -8.83 -6.52 1.30
CA LEU A 29 -9.63 -5.38 0.83
C LEU A 29 -11.10 -5.75 0.71
N ASP A 30 -11.37 -6.91 0.16
CA ASP A 30 -12.74 -7.40 0.00
C ASP A 30 -13.41 -7.62 1.37
N SER A 31 -12.68 -8.19 2.31
CA SER A 31 -13.17 -8.40 3.67
C SER A 31 -13.46 -7.07 4.38
N ILE A 32 -12.60 -6.08 4.22
CA ILE A 32 -12.80 -4.75 4.78
C ILE A 32 -14.07 -4.12 4.22
N TYR A 33 -14.25 -4.21 2.90
CA TYR A 33 -15.44 -3.70 2.26
C TYR A 33 -16.70 -4.34 2.82
N HIS A 34 -16.75 -5.67 2.86
CA HIS A 34 -17.92 -6.40 3.33
C HIS A 34 -18.22 -6.12 4.80
N TYR A 35 -17.21 -6.04 5.63
CA TYR A 35 -17.40 -5.72 7.04
C TYR A 35 -18.10 -4.37 7.21
N ILE A 36 -17.60 -3.32 6.56
CA ILE A 36 -18.18 -1.99 6.70
C ILE A 36 -19.56 -1.90 6.04
N ALA A 37 -19.68 -2.49 4.86
CA ALA A 37 -20.93 -2.41 4.09
C ALA A 37 -22.09 -3.13 4.78
N TYR A 38 -21.83 -4.32 5.31
CA TYR A 38 -22.87 -5.19 5.84
C TYR A 38 -22.96 -5.18 7.35
N ASN A 39 -21.84 -5.25 8.06
CA ASN A 39 -21.87 -5.25 9.52
C ASN A 39 -22.11 -3.87 10.10
N LYS A 40 -21.60 -2.84 9.45
CA LYS A 40 -21.84 -1.45 9.86
C LYS A 40 -22.97 -0.79 9.08
N LEU A 41 -23.62 -1.52 8.17
CA LEU A 41 -24.74 -1.05 7.37
C LEU A 41 -24.45 0.26 6.63
N SER A 42 -23.23 0.39 6.10
CA SER A 42 -22.80 1.64 5.45
C SER A 42 -22.01 1.35 4.17
N PRO A 43 -22.71 1.02 3.04
CA PRO A 43 -22.01 0.75 1.79
C PRO A 43 -21.20 1.91 1.26
N GLU A 44 -21.66 3.15 1.48
CA GLU A 44 -20.91 4.33 1.03
C GLU A 44 -19.62 4.51 1.81
N ASN A 45 -19.65 4.30 3.12
CA ASN A 45 -18.45 4.35 3.94
C ASN A 45 -17.48 3.24 3.57
N ALA A 46 -17.99 2.05 3.25
CA ALA A 46 -17.17 0.94 2.79
C ALA A 46 -16.42 1.31 1.51
N LYS A 47 -17.12 1.88 0.54
CA LYS A 47 -16.53 2.30 -0.72
C LYS A 47 -15.48 3.37 -0.52
N GLY A 48 -15.77 4.38 0.29
CA GLY A 48 -14.85 5.46 0.62
C GLY A 48 -13.59 4.96 1.30
N GLN A 49 -13.74 4.07 2.29
CA GLN A 49 -12.60 3.52 3.02
C GLN A 49 -11.70 2.70 2.11
N VAL A 50 -12.27 1.82 1.30
CA VAL A 50 -11.49 0.99 0.38
C VAL A 50 -10.81 1.84 -0.68
N ASN A 51 -11.47 2.89 -1.17
CA ASN A 51 -10.84 3.79 -2.14
C ASN A 51 -9.65 4.54 -1.55
N ARG A 52 -9.73 4.97 -0.30
CA ARG A 52 -8.61 5.62 0.37
C ARG A 52 -7.42 4.68 0.55
N ILE A 53 -7.70 3.44 0.90
CA ILE A 53 -6.65 2.41 1.02
C ILE A 53 -5.99 2.17 -0.33
N LYS A 54 -6.79 1.99 -1.38
CA LYS A 54 -6.27 1.76 -2.74
C LYS A 54 -5.40 2.91 -3.20
N LYS A 55 -5.85 4.15 -2.98
CA LYS A 55 -5.08 5.31 -3.39
C LYS A 55 -3.74 5.38 -2.67
N ALA A 56 -3.73 5.15 -1.37
CA ALA A 56 -2.51 5.17 -0.57
C ALA A 56 -1.54 4.09 -1.02
N ILE A 57 -2.06 2.90 -1.35
CA ILE A 57 -1.24 1.80 -1.87
C ILE A 57 -0.63 2.17 -3.23
N LEU A 58 -1.42 2.74 -4.13
CA LEU A 58 -0.91 3.13 -5.45
C LEU A 58 0.16 4.21 -5.35
N ASP A 59 0.10 5.07 -4.34
CA ASP A 59 1.11 6.09 -4.11
C ASP A 59 2.46 5.51 -3.67
N LEU A 60 2.53 4.22 -3.34
CA LEU A 60 3.79 3.53 -3.08
C LEU A 60 4.66 3.39 -4.32
N ASP A 61 4.17 3.76 -5.48
CA ASP A 61 4.96 3.76 -6.72
C ASP A 61 6.10 4.79 -6.68
N THR A 62 6.04 5.74 -5.74
CA THR A 62 7.04 6.80 -5.60
C THR A 62 7.64 6.77 -4.20
N PHE A 63 8.95 6.61 -4.13
CA PHE A 63 9.71 6.60 -2.87
C PHE A 63 9.15 5.66 -1.78
N PRO A 64 8.90 4.39 -2.11
CA PRO A 64 8.37 3.45 -1.11
C PRO A 64 9.33 3.24 0.06
N GLN A 65 10.63 3.51 -0.13
CA GLN A 65 11.64 3.37 0.91
C GLN A 65 11.46 4.34 2.08
N SER A 66 10.71 5.42 1.89
CA SER A 66 10.53 6.44 2.93
C SER A 66 9.63 6.00 4.08
N HIS A 67 8.93 4.89 3.92
CA HIS A 67 8.02 4.38 4.94
C HIS A 67 8.75 3.60 6.02
N GLN A 68 8.11 3.45 7.17
CA GLN A 68 8.69 2.79 8.32
C GLN A 68 8.84 1.29 8.10
N ASP A 69 9.89 0.73 8.70
CA ASP A 69 10.04 -0.72 8.76
C ASP A 69 9.00 -1.31 9.72
N ARG A 70 8.59 -2.54 9.44
CA ARG A 70 7.72 -3.28 10.32
C ARG A 70 8.54 -3.88 11.46
N LEU A 71 8.27 -3.41 12.68
CA LEU A 71 9.06 -3.79 13.86
C LEU A 71 8.36 -4.78 14.78
N ILE A 72 7.09 -5.09 14.52
CA ILE A 72 6.27 -5.91 15.41
C ILE A 72 5.62 -7.03 14.62
N GLY A 73 5.47 -8.18 15.30
CA GLY A 73 4.68 -9.29 14.81
C GLY A 73 5.37 -10.13 13.75
N ARG A 74 4.55 -10.82 12.98
CA ARG A 74 4.98 -11.84 12.04
C ARG A 74 5.95 -11.34 10.97
N TYR A 75 5.82 -10.09 10.57
CA TYR A 75 6.62 -9.48 9.50
C TYR A 75 7.78 -8.64 10.02
N ALA A 76 8.03 -8.65 11.32
CA ALA A 76 9.10 -7.87 11.93
C ALA A 76 10.48 -8.41 11.51
N ASP A 77 11.41 -7.48 11.33
CA ASP A 77 12.84 -7.77 11.08
C ASP A 77 13.11 -8.66 9.85
N LYS A 78 12.22 -8.59 8.86
CA LYS A 78 12.32 -9.40 7.63
C LYS A 78 12.31 -8.55 6.37
N GLY A 79 12.61 -7.26 6.50
CA GLY A 79 12.64 -6.36 5.34
C GLY A 79 11.28 -5.82 4.92
N TYR A 80 10.22 -6.06 5.69
CA TYR A 80 8.91 -5.51 5.40
C TYR A 80 8.77 -4.10 5.95
N LYS A 81 7.99 -3.30 5.25
CA LYS A 81 7.64 -1.94 5.65
C LYS A 81 6.13 -1.85 5.86
N GLN A 82 5.71 -0.76 6.46
CA GLN A 82 4.31 -0.54 6.78
C GLN A 82 3.82 0.82 6.30
N LEU A 83 2.56 0.85 5.89
CA LEU A 83 1.84 2.06 5.49
C LEU A 83 0.56 2.15 6.29
N LEU A 84 0.40 3.24 7.04
CA LEU A 84 -0.81 3.47 7.83
C LEU A 84 -1.81 4.25 6.99
N ILE A 85 -3.02 3.73 6.89
CA ILE A 85 -4.13 4.39 6.22
C ILE A 85 -5.34 4.33 7.16
N ASP A 86 -5.69 5.47 7.77
CA ASP A 86 -6.76 5.52 8.77
C ASP A 86 -6.51 4.49 9.87
N ASN A 87 -7.44 3.58 10.10
CA ASN A 87 -7.30 2.51 11.10
C ASN A 87 -6.79 1.19 10.51
N TYR A 88 -6.15 1.26 9.36
CA TYR A 88 -5.61 0.09 8.67
C TYR A 88 -4.13 0.22 8.45
N ILE A 89 -3.48 -0.91 8.30
CA ILE A 89 -2.05 -0.97 8.02
C ILE A 89 -1.84 -1.91 6.83
N ALA A 90 -1.12 -1.41 5.84
CA ALA A 90 -0.68 -2.23 4.72
C ALA A 90 0.78 -2.62 4.94
N ILE A 91 1.08 -3.89 4.85
CA ILE A 91 2.44 -4.41 4.98
C ILE A 91 2.95 -4.75 3.60
N PHE A 92 4.12 -4.23 3.27
CA PHE A 92 4.68 -4.39 1.94
C PHE A 92 6.19 -4.61 1.99
N LYS A 93 6.73 -5.10 0.90
CA LYS A 93 8.16 -5.23 0.69
C LYS A 93 8.53 -4.68 -0.67
N ILE A 94 9.78 -4.27 -0.81
CA ILE A 94 10.28 -3.64 -2.03
C ILE A 94 11.27 -4.60 -2.70
N ASP A 95 11.00 -4.91 -3.96
CA ASP A 95 11.94 -5.61 -4.81
C ASP A 95 12.69 -4.56 -5.63
N GLU A 96 13.86 -4.19 -5.16
CA GLU A 96 14.65 -3.13 -5.81
C GLU A 96 15.16 -3.53 -7.18
N ASN A 97 15.46 -4.81 -7.37
CA ASN A 97 16.00 -5.27 -8.64
C ASN A 97 14.98 -5.17 -9.77
N ASN A 98 13.73 -5.51 -9.47
CA ASN A 98 12.65 -5.50 -10.45
C ASN A 98 11.77 -4.25 -10.35
N LYS A 99 12.06 -3.37 -9.41
CA LYS A 99 11.28 -2.15 -9.19
C LYS A 99 9.80 -2.45 -8.95
N ILE A 100 9.54 -3.36 -8.03
CA ILE A 100 8.20 -3.78 -7.66
C ILE A 100 8.00 -3.57 -6.17
N VAL A 101 6.86 -3.01 -5.81
CA VAL A 101 6.38 -2.97 -4.42
C VAL A 101 5.30 -4.05 -4.29
N TRP A 102 5.53 -4.99 -3.40
CA TRP A 102 4.59 -6.07 -3.12
C TRP A 102 3.83 -5.80 -1.84
N VAL A 103 2.56 -5.52 -1.94
CA VAL A 103 1.68 -5.41 -0.78
C VAL A 103 1.21 -6.80 -0.40
N VAL A 104 1.59 -7.23 0.80
CA VAL A 104 1.39 -8.61 1.24
C VAL A 104 0.05 -8.80 1.94
N THR A 105 -0.30 -7.86 2.81
CA THR A 105 -1.55 -7.94 3.57
C THR A 105 -1.99 -6.54 4.01
N ILE A 106 -3.28 -6.41 4.27
CA ILE A 106 -3.88 -5.19 4.81
C ILE A 106 -4.69 -5.60 6.03
N GLN A 107 -4.41 -4.98 7.17
CA GLN A 107 -4.98 -5.38 8.45
C GLN A 107 -5.57 -4.19 9.16
N TYR A 108 -6.61 -4.45 9.95
CA TYR A 108 -7.13 -3.45 10.88
C TYR A 108 -6.08 -3.20 11.97
N TYR A 109 -5.86 -1.93 12.26
CA TYR A 109 -4.88 -1.52 13.25
C TYR A 109 -5.51 -0.49 14.17
N ALA A 110 -5.94 -0.92 15.36
CA ALA A 110 -6.50 -0.03 16.36
C ALA A 110 -5.38 0.74 17.04
N ARG A 111 -5.40 2.06 16.89
CA ARG A 111 -4.45 2.91 17.60
C ARG A 111 -4.91 3.05 19.05
N ARG A 112 -3.99 2.84 19.96
CA ARG A 112 -4.23 3.08 21.38
C ARG A 112 -3.46 4.31 21.83
N PHE A 113 -4.15 5.15 22.50
CA PHE A 113 -3.58 6.38 23.04
C PHE A 113 -3.52 6.29 24.54
#